data_988ed737a9a44363df9eb8a8269b62a2
#
_entry.id   988ed737a9a44363df9eb8a8269b62a2
#
_cell.length_a   1.000
_cell.length_b   1.000
_cell.length_c   1.000
_cell.angle_alpha   90.00
_cell.angle_beta   90.00
_cell.angle_gamma   90.00
#
_symmetry.space_group_name_H-M   'P 1'
#
loop_
_entity.id
_entity.type
_entity.pdbx_description
1 polymer ?
#
loop_
_entity_poly.entity_id
_entity_poly.type
_entity_poly.pdbx_seq_one_letter_code
_entity_poly.pdbx_strand_id
1 'polypeptide(L)'
;MWTTKGVVLMFGVVVLPAASVADTALPTTKTFVVSAQIVTGCGVAGGTSSGLNFGTLDFGAHPAVATGNVSASTSGSALQIECSPGSTLKMTVDGGTHPSAGNVQRNLQGPGGAQIAYQLYGDVAHTKVIGVGQAISIPVSGTATLPIYGVLTLPGGAVRAGTYTDVAQITLSY
;
A
#
# COMPACT_ATOMS: atom_id res chain seq x y z
N MET A 1 54.30 77.52 -79.16
CA MET A 1 55.11 76.34 -78.81
C MET A 1 55.30 76.32 -77.28
N TRP A 2 54.50 75.66 -76.57
CA TRP A 2 54.83 75.08 -75.26
C TRP A 2 53.67 74.23 -74.76
N THR A 3 53.98 72.95 -74.61
CA THR A 3 53.05 71.89 -74.18
C THR A 3 53.03 71.84 -72.64
N THR A 4 51.89 72.04 -72.03
CA THR A 4 51.66 71.76 -70.59
C THR A 4 51.04 70.39 -70.48
N LYS A 5 51.76 69.46 -69.83
CA LYS A 5 51.27 68.12 -69.42
C LYS A 5 50.43 68.24 -68.22
N GLY A 6 49.12 67.94 -68.34
CA GLY A 6 48.25 67.80 -67.21
C GLY A 6 48.45 66.42 -66.49
N VAL A 7 48.69 66.47 -65.21
CA VAL A 7 48.77 65.28 -64.34
C VAL A 7 47.34 64.99 -63.86
N VAL A 8 46.77 63.88 -64.24
CA VAL A 8 45.50 63.40 -63.72
C VAL A 8 45.78 62.56 -62.47
N LEU A 9 45.40 63.05 -61.29
CA LEU A 9 45.39 62.30 -60.06
C LEU A 9 44.13 61.42 -60.03
N MET A 10 44.28 60.07 -60.17
CA MET A 10 43.22 59.11 -59.91
C MET A 10 43.12 58.90 -58.39
N PHE A 11 42.03 59.31 -57.77
CA PHE A 11 41.61 58.89 -56.45
C PHE A 11 41.03 57.52 -56.54
N GLY A 12 41.73 56.52 -56.07
CA GLY A 12 41.24 55.16 -55.88
C GLY A 12 40.27 55.13 -54.70
N VAL A 13 39.01 54.86 -54.95
CA VAL A 13 38.01 54.57 -53.88
C VAL A 13 38.22 53.12 -53.42
N VAL A 14 38.75 52.94 -52.22
CA VAL A 14 38.84 51.64 -51.57
C VAL A 14 37.47 51.30 -51.00
N VAL A 15 36.73 50.42 -51.66
CA VAL A 15 35.50 49.83 -51.15
C VAL A 15 35.87 48.69 -50.21
N LEU A 16 35.75 48.91 -48.90
CA LEU A 16 35.88 47.87 -47.88
C LEU A 16 34.60 46.99 -47.93
N PRO A 17 34.72 45.68 -48.04
CA PRO A 17 33.57 44.79 -47.93
C PRO A 17 33.02 44.86 -46.49
N ALA A 18 31.80 45.28 -46.32
CA ALA A 18 31.09 45.13 -45.04
C ALA A 18 30.89 43.64 -44.78
N ALA A 19 31.58 43.14 -43.74
CA ALA A 19 31.30 41.78 -43.21
C ALA A 19 29.87 41.75 -42.66
N SER A 20 28.97 41.11 -43.33
CA SER A 20 27.63 40.80 -42.82
C SER A 20 27.82 39.76 -41.73
N VAL A 21 27.62 40.15 -40.46
CA VAL A 21 27.45 39.23 -39.34
C VAL A 21 26.12 38.50 -39.60
N ALA A 22 26.18 37.23 -39.92
CA ALA A 22 24.99 36.41 -39.98
C ALA A 22 24.50 36.28 -38.52
N ASP A 23 23.38 36.95 -38.23
CA ASP A 23 22.65 36.78 -36.99
C ASP A 23 22.05 35.36 -37.00
N THR A 24 22.71 34.44 -36.34
CA THR A 24 22.18 33.08 -36.10
C THR A 24 21.10 33.18 -35.04
N ALA A 25 19.89 33.53 -35.45
CA ALA A 25 18.73 33.51 -34.60
C ALA A 25 18.59 32.08 -34.01
N LEU A 26 18.70 31.98 -32.70
CA LEU A 26 18.41 30.72 -31.98
C LEU A 26 16.97 30.30 -32.27
N PRO A 27 16.72 29.08 -32.70
CA PRO A 27 15.35 28.61 -32.84
C PRO A 27 14.63 28.67 -31.51
N THR A 28 13.56 29.45 -31.46
CA THR A 28 12.79 29.73 -30.25
C THR A 28 11.92 28.55 -29.80
N THR A 29 11.81 27.50 -30.66
CA THR A 29 10.97 26.34 -30.37
C THR A 29 11.83 25.06 -30.42
N LYS A 30 11.85 24.32 -29.35
CA LYS A 30 12.41 22.98 -29.25
C LYS A 30 11.41 22.05 -28.60
N THR A 31 11.27 20.86 -29.12
CA THR A 31 10.43 19.81 -28.55
C THR A 31 11.26 18.98 -27.57
N PHE A 32 10.68 18.62 -26.45
CA PHE A 32 11.20 17.61 -25.54
C PHE A 32 10.11 16.56 -25.27
N VAL A 33 10.54 15.34 -25.04
CA VAL A 33 9.61 14.23 -24.75
C VAL A 33 9.29 14.27 -23.25
N VAL A 34 8.00 14.26 -22.94
CA VAL A 34 7.48 14.07 -21.58
C VAL A 34 6.79 12.71 -21.59
N SER A 35 7.21 11.81 -20.71
CA SER A 35 6.60 10.49 -20.59
C SER A 35 6.44 10.13 -19.12
N ALA A 36 5.37 9.39 -18.82
CA ALA A 36 5.12 8.76 -17.52
C ALA A 36 4.59 7.35 -17.77
N GLN A 37 4.98 6.42 -16.90
CA GLN A 37 4.44 5.07 -16.89
C GLN A 37 3.58 4.93 -15.64
N ILE A 38 2.32 4.56 -15.84
CA ILE A 38 1.39 4.27 -14.74
C ILE A 38 1.30 2.76 -14.64
N VAL A 39 1.62 2.24 -13.46
CA VAL A 39 1.56 0.81 -13.14
C VAL A 39 0.42 0.53 -12.17
N THR A 40 -0.08 -0.70 -12.17
CA THR A 40 -1.06 -1.15 -11.20
C THR A 40 -0.44 -1.19 -9.80
N GLY A 41 -1.20 -0.84 -8.78
CA GLY A 41 -0.72 -0.83 -7.41
C GLY A 41 -1.84 -0.66 -6.41
N CYS A 42 -1.52 -0.90 -5.14
CA CYS A 42 -2.40 -0.65 -4.00
C CYS A 42 -1.68 0.25 -3.00
N GLY A 43 -2.44 1.13 -2.36
CA GLY A 43 -1.99 1.99 -1.29
C GLY A 43 -2.99 2.00 -0.14
N VAL A 44 -2.55 2.46 1.01
CA VAL A 44 -3.45 2.71 2.15
C VAL A 44 -4.04 4.10 1.99
N ALA A 45 -5.35 4.20 2.09
CA ALA A 45 -6.03 5.48 2.07
C ALA A 45 -5.56 6.31 3.28
N GLY A 46 -4.98 7.49 3.03
CA GLY A 46 -4.40 8.33 4.08
C GLY A 46 -2.88 8.28 4.25
N GLY A 47 -2.17 7.47 3.46
CA GLY A 47 -0.78 7.79 3.08
C GLY A 47 0.37 7.20 3.90
N THR A 48 0.21 6.25 4.82
CA THR A 48 1.35 5.58 5.45
C THR A 48 1.16 4.07 5.49
N SER A 49 2.12 3.33 4.92
CA SER A 49 2.10 1.87 4.87
C SER A 49 2.77 1.19 6.07
N SER A 50 3.37 1.95 6.99
CA SER A 50 4.03 1.42 8.18
C SER A 50 3.16 1.58 9.41
N GLY A 51 3.05 0.51 10.22
CA GLY A 51 2.32 0.55 11.50
C GLY A 51 0.80 0.53 11.36
N LEU A 52 0.27 -0.09 10.30
CA LEU A 52 -1.17 -0.22 10.12
C LEU A 52 -1.79 -1.02 11.25
N ASN A 53 -2.81 -0.42 11.88
CA ASN A 53 -3.60 -1.09 12.91
C ASN A 53 -4.93 -1.54 12.29
N PHE A 54 -5.17 -2.85 12.31
CA PHE A 54 -6.43 -3.45 11.86
C PHE A 54 -7.56 -3.37 12.90
N GLY A 55 -7.31 -2.70 14.02
CA GLY A 55 -8.26 -2.61 15.11
C GLY A 55 -8.13 -3.75 16.12
N THR A 56 -9.13 -3.89 16.96
CA THR A 56 -9.21 -4.92 17.99
C THR A 56 -10.38 -5.85 17.71
N LEU A 57 -10.14 -7.14 17.87
CA LEU A 57 -11.18 -8.16 17.86
C LEU A 57 -11.49 -8.52 19.30
N ASP A 58 -12.59 -7.99 19.82
CA ASP A 58 -12.99 -8.18 21.22
C ASP A 58 -14.17 -9.14 21.31
N PHE A 59 -13.96 -10.28 21.94
CA PHE A 59 -15.01 -11.28 22.19
C PHE A 59 -15.84 -10.97 23.43
N GLY A 60 -15.51 -9.92 24.19
CA GLY A 60 -16.24 -9.54 25.40
C GLY A 60 -15.91 -10.38 26.63
N ALA A 61 -16.70 -10.20 27.69
CA ALA A 61 -16.51 -10.90 28.93
C ALA A 61 -17.53 -12.04 29.09
N HIS A 62 -17.04 -13.23 29.41
CA HIS A 62 -17.84 -14.44 29.58
C HIS A 62 -17.53 -15.14 30.89
N PRO A 63 -18.53 -15.75 31.55
CA PRO A 63 -18.27 -16.59 32.72
C PRO A 63 -17.35 -17.77 32.36
N ALA A 64 -16.42 -18.13 33.26
CA ALA A 64 -15.48 -19.23 33.04
C ALA A 64 -16.16 -20.58 32.75
N VAL A 65 -17.40 -20.75 33.22
CA VAL A 65 -18.21 -21.97 33.00
C VAL A 65 -19.02 -21.94 31.67
N ALA A 66 -18.95 -20.83 30.93
CA ALA A 66 -19.69 -20.70 29.69
C ALA A 66 -19.12 -21.63 28.58
N THR A 67 -20.03 -22.16 27.77
CA THR A 67 -19.72 -23.01 26.63
C THR A 67 -20.30 -22.42 25.35
N GLY A 68 -19.85 -22.93 24.21
CA GLY A 68 -20.35 -22.56 22.89
C GLY A 68 -19.45 -21.55 22.17
N ASN A 69 -19.95 -21.00 21.08
CA ASN A 69 -19.20 -20.09 20.22
C ASN A 69 -19.64 -18.65 20.43
N VAL A 70 -18.66 -17.76 20.49
CA VAL A 70 -18.87 -16.30 20.51
C VAL A 70 -18.26 -15.70 19.28
N SER A 71 -19.01 -14.85 18.60
CA SER A 71 -18.55 -14.15 17.42
C SER A 71 -18.20 -12.70 17.73
N ALA A 72 -17.16 -12.19 17.10
CA ALA A 72 -16.77 -10.79 17.15
C ALA A 72 -16.32 -10.31 15.77
N SER A 73 -16.30 -9.01 15.59
CA SER A 73 -15.71 -8.36 14.41
C SER A 73 -14.71 -7.31 14.84
N THR A 74 -13.74 -7.03 13.99
CA THR A 74 -12.77 -5.97 14.28
C THR A 74 -13.48 -4.64 14.47
N SER A 75 -13.19 -3.99 15.61
CA SER A 75 -13.60 -2.63 15.93
C SER A 75 -12.44 -1.67 15.74
N GLY A 76 -12.73 -0.46 15.30
CA GLY A 76 -11.74 0.57 14.98
C GLY A 76 -11.92 1.09 13.57
N SER A 77 -11.02 1.97 13.14
CA SER A 77 -11.02 2.44 11.75
C SER A 77 -10.69 1.25 10.85
N ALA A 78 -11.68 0.73 10.15
CA ALA A 78 -11.45 -0.30 9.16
C ALA A 78 -10.37 0.18 8.18
N LEU A 79 -9.32 -0.60 8.01
CA LEU A 79 -8.26 -0.27 7.07
C LEU A 79 -8.85 -0.11 5.68
N GLN A 80 -8.75 1.08 5.13
CA GLN A 80 -9.13 1.36 3.77
C GLN A 80 -7.91 1.23 2.86
N ILE A 81 -8.04 0.36 1.87
CA ILE A 81 -7.02 0.14 0.84
C ILE A 81 -7.59 0.64 -0.48
N GLU A 82 -6.80 1.44 -1.17
CA GLU A 82 -7.12 1.95 -2.48
C GLU A 82 -6.23 1.28 -3.52
N CYS A 83 -6.84 0.61 -4.47
CA CYS A 83 -6.13 -0.14 -5.52
C CYS A 83 -6.51 0.34 -6.92
N SER A 84 -5.57 0.20 -7.84
CA SER A 84 -5.86 0.36 -9.28
C SER A 84 -6.93 -0.64 -9.72
N PRO A 85 -7.80 -0.28 -10.66
CA PRO A 85 -8.81 -1.19 -11.20
C PRO A 85 -8.19 -2.51 -11.70
N GLY A 86 -8.83 -3.64 -11.37
CA GLY A 86 -8.37 -4.98 -11.76
C GLY A 86 -7.24 -5.56 -10.92
N SER A 87 -6.85 -4.90 -9.83
CA SER A 87 -5.88 -5.45 -8.88
C SER A 87 -6.50 -6.54 -8.01
N THR A 88 -5.68 -7.51 -7.63
CA THR A 88 -6.05 -8.54 -6.64
C THR A 88 -5.15 -8.40 -5.42
N LEU A 89 -5.77 -8.07 -4.29
CA LEU A 89 -5.08 -8.02 -3.02
C LEU A 89 -5.03 -9.43 -2.41
N LYS A 90 -3.88 -9.80 -1.90
CA LYS A 90 -3.69 -11.03 -1.12
C LYS A 90 -3.50 -10.65 0.33
N MET A 91 -4.24 -11.30 1.23
CA MET A 91 -4.12 -11.14 2.67
C MET A 91 -3.74 -12.45 3.31
N THR A 92 -2.71 -12.41 4.14
CA THR A 92 -2.25 -13.54 4.96
C THR A 92 -2.26 -13.12 6.43
N VAL A 93 -2.76 -13.97 7.30
CA VAL A 93 -2.74 -13.75 8.76
C VAL A 93 -1.97 -14.89 9.40
N ASP A 94 -1.00 -14.57 10.23
CA ASP A 94 -0.17 -15.55 10.93
C ASP A 94 -0.92 -16.33 12.02
N GLY A 95 -0.20 -17.12 12.79
CA GLY A 95 -0.75 -17.93 13.89
C GLY A 95 -0.96 -17.17 15.20
N GLY A 96 -0.63 -15.89 15.24
CA GLY A 96 -0.58 -15.11 16.47
C GLY A 96 0.66 -15.41 17.30
N THR A 97 0.71 -14.85 18.51
CA THR A 97 1.81 -15.05 19.46
C THR A 97 1.72 -16.41 20.18
N HIS A 98 0.55 -17.05 20.15
CA HIS A 98 0.28 -18.30 20.87
C HIS A 98 -0.33 -19.38 19.96
N PRO A 99 0.32 -19.74 18.84
CA PRO A 99 -0.21 -20.77 17.97
C PRO A 99 -0.14 -22.15 18.63
N SER A 100 -1.01 -23.06 18.21
CA SER A 100 -0.88 -24.47 18.59
C SER A 100 0.38 -25.12 18.00
N ALA A 101 0.76 -26.29 18.48
CA ALA A 101 1.82 -27.08 17.87
C ALA A 101 1.56 -27.27 16.37
N GLY A 102 2.59 -27.06 15.55
CA GLY A 102 2.46 -27.09 14.09
C GLY A 102 1.85 -25.85 13.46
N ASN A 103 1.56 -24.79 14.24
CA ASN A 103 1.03 -23.50 13.76
C ASN A 103 -0.25 -23.66 12.93
N VAL A 104 -1.18 -24.50 13.38
CA VAL A 104 -2.42 -24.80 12.67
C VAL A 104 -3.65 -24.14 13.28
N GLN A 105 -3.56 -23.70 14.54
CA GLN A 105 -4.66 -23.10 15.30
C GLN A 105 -4.17 -21.86 16.05
N ARG A 106 -4.98 -20.81 16.04
CA ARG A 106 -4.75 -19.59 16.83
C ARG A 106 -5.36 -19.73 18.22
N ASN A 107 -4.68 -19.24 19.24
CA ASN A 107 -5.17 -19.30 20.61
C ASN A 107 -4.98 -17.97 21.32
N LEU A 108 -5.97 -17.56 22.08
CA LEU A 108 -5.80 -16.57 23.12
C LEU A 108 -5.08 -17.25 24.30
N GLN A 109 -4.10 -16.60 24.91
CA GLN A 109 -3.43 -17.09 26.11
C GLN A 109 -3.79 -16.22 27.31
N GLY A 110 -4.06 -16.87 28.42
CA GLY A 110 -4.43 -16.28 29.69
C GLY A 110 -3.60 -16.77 30.88
N PRO A 111 -4.12 -16.62 32.09
CA PRO A 111 -3.40 -16.96 33.31
C PRO A 111 -2.92 -18.40 33.35
N GLY A 112 -1.65 -18.58 33.76
CA GLY A 112 -1.03 -19.91 33.87
C GLY A 112 -0.77 -20.59 32.55
N GLY A 113 -0.77 -19.85 31.42
CA GLY A 113 -0.56 -20.42 30.08
C GLY A 113 -1.78 -21.15 29.52
N ALA A 114 -2.95 -20.99 30.14
CA ALA A 114 -4.19 -21.55 29.59
C ALA A 114 -4.54 -20.92 28.26
N GLN A 115 -5.00 -21.73 27.32
CA GLN A 115 -5.29 -21.31 25.96
C GLN A 115 -6.76 -21.53 25.59
N ILE A 116 -7.32 -20.63 24.79
CA ILE A 116 -8.66 -20.73 24.22
C ILE A 116 -8.55 -20.55 22.71
N ALA A 117 -8.99 -21.55 21.96
CA ALA A 117 -8.91 -21.55 20.51
C ALA A 117 -9.88 -20.54 19.88
N TYR A 118 -9.42 -19.84 18.84
CA TYR A 118 -10.26 -18.99 18.00
C TYR A 118 -9.98 -19.18 16.51
N GLN A 119 -10.96 -18.87 15.68
CA GLN A 119 -10.89 -18.93 14.23
C GLN A 119 -11.20 -17.57 13.62
N LEU A 120 -10.49 -17.19 12.56
CA LEU A 120 -10.73 -15.96 11.80
C LEU A 120 -11.45 -16.25 10.48
N TYR A 121 -12.25 -15.28 10.05
CA TYR A 121 -13.05 -15.34 8.84
C TYR A 121 -13.03 -14.00 8.10
N GLY A 122 -13.14 -14.05 6.79
CA GLY A 122 -13.20 -12.90 5.90
C GLY A 122 -14.63 -12.42 5.61
N ASP A 123 -15.65 -13.03 6.23
CA ASP A 123 -17.06 -12.69 6.02
C ASP A 123 -17.90 -12.88 7.29
N VAL A 124 -18.99 -12.13 7.38
CA VAL A 124 -19.90 -12.15 8.53
C VAL A 124 -20.64 -13.50 8.69
N ALA A 125 -20.80 -14.25 7.60
CA ALA A 125 -21.44 -15.56 7.62
C ALA A 125 -20.49 -16.68 8.09
N HIS A 126 -19.22 -16.36 8.36
CA HIS A 126 -18.18 -17.31 8.78
C HIS A 126 -17.97 -18.47 7.79
N THR A 127 -18.12 -18.20 6.49
CA THR A 127 -17.95 -19.20 5.43
C THR A 127 -16.54 -19.16 4.82
N LYS A 128 -15.87 -17.99 4.85
CA LYS A 128 -14.54 -17.78 4.29
C LYS A 128 -13.49 -17.84 5.41
N VAL A 129 -13.03 -19.04 5.70
CA VAL A 129 -11.99 -19.24 6.74
C VAL A 129 -10.69 -18.57 6.32
N ILE A 130 -10.07 -17.83 7.26
CA ILE A 130 -8.71 -17.32 7.15
C ILE A 130 -7.79 -18.31 7.86
N GLY A 131 -7.25 -19.28 7.12
CA GLY A 131 -6.30 -20.27 7.65
C GLY A 131 -5.01 -19.59 8.15
N VAL A 132 -4.31 -20.27 9.05
CA VAL A 132 -3.01 -19.79 9.56
C VAL A 132 -1.98 -19.78 8.44
N GLY A 133 -1.40 -18.61 8.14
CA GLY A 133 -0.40 -18.45 7.09
C GLY A 133 -0.93 -18.65 5.66
N GLN A 134 -2.22 -18.87 5.47
CA GLN A 134 -2.80 -19.06 4.15
C GLN A 134 -3.24 -17.72 3.55
N ALA A 135 -2.91 -17.52 2.28
CA ALA A 135 -3.30 -16.33 1.56
C ALA A 135 -4.75 -16.45 1.07
N ILE A 136 -5.55 -15.45 1.35
CA ILE A 136 -6.86 -15.24 0.73
C ILE A 136 -6.77 -14.14 -0.31
N SER A 137 -7.41 -14.34 -1.46
CA SER A 137 -7.45 -13.35 -2.54
C SER A 137 -8.71 -12.52 -2.45
N ILE A 138 -8.53 -11.20 -2.50
CA ILE A 138 -9.61 -10.22 -2.41
C ILE A 138 -9.55 -9.38 -3.67
N PRO A 139 -10.51 -9.53 -4.61
CA PRO A 139 -10.59 -8.68 -5.78
C PRO A 139 -10.94 -7.25 -5.33
N VAL A 140 -10.14 -6.28 -5.75
CA VAL A 140 -10.33 -4.88 -5.36
C VAL A 140 -10.46 -4.02 -6.61
N SER A 141 -11.46 -3.14 -6.60
CA SER A 141 -11.63 -2.11 -7.61
C SER A 141 -11.96 -0.79 -6.91
N GLY A 142 -10.98 0.11 -6.85
CA GLY A 142 -11.07 1.33 -6.06
C GLY A 142 -10.78 1.11 -4.58
N THR A 143 -11.59 1.68 -3.68
CA THR A 143 -11.41 1.56 -2.24
C THR A 143 -12.08 0.29 -1.69
N ALA A 144 -11.35 -0.48 -0.89
CA ALA A 144 -11.85 -1.63 -0.17
C ALA A 144 -11.60 -1.52 1.33
N THR A 145 -12.55 -2.00 2.11
CA THR A 145 -12.39 -2.24 3.56
C THR A 145 -12.18 -3.73 3.78
N LEU A 146 -11.30 -4.08 4.71
CA LEU A 146 -10.99 -5.46 5.04
C LEU A 146 -11.53 -5.80 6.44
N PRO A 147 -12.80 -6.17 6.59
CA PRO A 147 -13.33 -6.61 7.86
C PRO A 147 -12.79 -8.00 8.20
N ILE A 148 -12.42 -8.21 9.46
CA ILE A 148 -12.06 -9.52 9.99
C ILE A 148 -13.08 -9.89 11.06
N TYR A 149 -13.60 -11.09 10.92
CA TYR A 149 -14.51 -11.69 11.88
C TYR A 149 -13.82 -12.82 12.62
N GLY A 150 -14.20 -13.03 13.87
CA GLY A 150 -13.66 -14.09 14.69
C GLY A 150 -14.73 -14.90 15.37
N VAL A 151 -14.44 -16.17 15.60
CA VAL A 151 -15.25 -17.06 16.43
C VAL A 151 -14.35 -17.66 17.50
N LEU A 152 -14.70 -17.44 18.76
CA LEU A 152 -14.05 -17.99 19.93
C LEU A 152 -14.88 -19.18 20.43
N THR A 153 -14.24 -20.31 20.73
CA THR A 153 -14.92 -21.47 21.31
C THR A 153 -14.68 -21.49 22.82
N LEU A 154 -15.72 -21.21 23.61
CA LEU A 154 -15.66 -21.19 25.07
C LEU A 154 -15.56 -22.61 25.65
N PRO A 155 -14.54 -22.88 26.51
CA PRO A 155 -14.16 -24.25 26.91
C PRO A 155 -14.93 -24.82 28.09
N GLY A 156 -15.90 -24.11 28.68
CA GLY A 156 -16.79 -24.67 29.69
C GLY A 156 -16.16 -25.01 31.03
N GLY A 157 -15.42 -24.12 31.63
CA GLY A 157 -14.84 -24.30 32.97
C GLY A 157 -13.46 -24.98 33.00
N ALA A 158 -12.92 -25.31 31.82
CA ALA A 158 -11.55 -25.89 31.71
C ALA A 158 -10.42 -24.86 31.92
N VAL A 159 -10.75 -23.56 31.95
CA VAL A 159 -9.78 -22.47 32.05
C VAL A 159 -10.05 -21.58 33.26
N ARG A 160 -8.99 -20.92 33.74
CA ARG A 160 -9.09 -19.99 34.87
C ARG A 160 -9.71 -18.67 34.40
N ALA A 161 -10.42 -18.00 35.34
CA ALA A 161 -10.86 -16.64 35.08
C ALA A 161 -9.66 -15.69 34.96
N GLY A 162 -9.76 -14.76 33.98
CA GLY A 162 -8.71 -13.78 33.69
C GLY A 162 -8.83 -13.22 32.30
N THR A 163 -7.90 -12.36 31.93
CA THR A 163 -7.81 -11.80 30.59
C THR A 163 -7.05 -12.75 29.68
N TYR A 164 -7.62 -13.03 28.52
CA TYR A 164 -7.04 -13.86 27.47
C TYR A 164 -6.77 -13.00 26.23
N THR A 165 -5.55 -12.98 25.75
CA THR A 165 -5.12 -12.14 24.63
C THR A 165 -4.27 -12.91 23.64
N ASP A 166 -4.26 -12.43 22.41
CA ASP A 166 -3.33 -12.81 21.36
C ASP A 166 -3.04 -11.61 20.47
N VAL A 167 -1.94 -11.65 19.71
CA VAL A 167 -1.60 -10.65 18.72
C VAL A 167 -1.25 -11.36 17.42
N ALA A 168 -2.10 -11.23 16.41
CA ALA A 168 -1.89 -11.78 15.09
C ALA A 168 -1.41 -10.68 14.12
N GLN A 169 -0.48 -11.03 13.23
CA GLN A 169 0.04 -10.13 12.20
C GLN A 169 -0.65 -10.40 10.87
N ILE A 170 -0.96 -9.32 10.17
CA ILE A 170 -1.56 -9.35 8.84
C ILE A 170 -0.54 -8.85 7.83
N THR A 171 -0.34 -9.63 6.77
CA THR A 171 0.48 -9.25 5.62
C THR A 171 -0.41 -9.06 4.40
N LEU A 172 -0.29 -7.92 3.75
CA LEU A 172 -0.96 -7.60 2.49
C LEU A 172 0.05 -7.54 1.36
N SER A 173 -0.33 -8.10 0.21
CA SER A 173 0.44 -8.02 -1.05
C SER A 173 -0.50 -7.94 -2.25
N TYR A 174 -0.02 -7.39 -3.38
CA TYR A 174 -0.78 -7.24 -4.64
C TYR A 174 0.10 -7.57 -5.85
#